data_3200f423f8696199649b79e06da8ba55
#
_entry.id   3200f423f8696199649b79e06da8ba55
#
_cell.length_a   1.000
_cell.length_b   1.000
_cell.length_c   1.000
_cell.angle_alpha   90.00
_cell.angle_beta   90.00
_cell.angle_gamma   90.00
#
_symmetry.space_group_name_H-M   'P 1'
#
loop_
_entity.id
_entity.type
_entity.pdbx_description
1 polymer ?
#
loop_
_entity_poly.entity_id
_entity_poly.type
_entity_poly.pdbx_seq_one_letter_code
_entity_poly.pdbx_strand_id
1 'polypeptide(L)'
;FNEKAYAVNSKVIRGLMDSLMQQDKDRLVADLHTRKYYQNHGSFLWIDRHGIDHRADSLLAYLRNVEEIGFNKQRFYVDEIAEDIQRLRNLDLDRQQNQVNRVMARLEYRLTKSYLRYVAGQRFGYMNPNFVLNRLDTVAPNPYDTIKRPVRFRGLFDVKMDHPDDPFFAKAMKRIGMGSDSLTVFLKSVQPDNPFYRVFLDKLKRQGLTRGERAKILVNLERSRWRQKDNIWNHQKYVVVNIPAYLLMAVDGQDTLTMRIGCGSLKTKTPLLNSRIKRMDVNPKWFVPRSIILHDMAHHAGNPGYFLARNYYVRDVKTGAEVDLNQVTRAQLVSGAYGVVQRGGKGNALGRIIFRFDNNFSVYLHDTSSRGVF
;
A
#
# COMPACT_ATOMS: atom_id res chain seq x y z
N PHE A 1 38.89 -25.43 -27.22
CA PHE A 1 38.40 -26.04 -25.97
C PHE A 1 37.28 -27.01 -26.31
N ASN A 2 37.60 -28.28 -26.29
CA ASN A 2 36.64 -29.34 -26.67
C ASN A 2 36.16 -30.16 -25.45
N GLU A 3 36.21 -29.56 -24.26
CA GLU A 3 35.71 -30.21 -23.04
C GLU A 3 34.24 -29.95 -22.82
N LYS A 4 33.50 -31.01 -22.48
CA LYS A 4 32.04 -30.96 -22.17
C LYS A 4 31.67 -29.95 -21.08
N ALA A 5 32.60 -29.59 -20.18
CA ALA A 5 32.42 -28.61 -19.14
C ALA A 5 32.15 -27.18 -19.68
N TYR A 6 32.69 -26.89 -20.87
CA TYR A 6 32.62 -25.55 -21.50
C TYR A 6 31.65 -25.49 -22.67
N ALA A 7 30.98 -26.59 -23.02
CA ALA A 7 30.02 -26.61 -24.12
C ALA A 7 28.71 -25.95 -23.74
N VAL A 8 28.46 -24.73 -24.26
CA VAL A 8 27.22 -23.95 -24.02
C VAL A 8 26.07 -24.52 -24.85
N ASN A 9 24.96 -24.85 -24.18
CA ASN A 9 23.75 -25.36 -24.83
C ASN A 9 22.51 -24.70 -24.26
N SER A 10 21.84 -23.91 -25.09
CA SER A 10 20.66 -23.13 -24.69
C SER A 10 19.48 -24.00 -24.22
N LYS A 11 19.27 -25.18 -24.78
CA LYS A 11 18.22 -26.11 -24.35
C LYS A 11 18.51 -26.65 -22.95
N VAL A 12 19.77 -27.00 -22.67
CA VAL A 12 20.21 -27.45 -21.33
C VAL A 12 20.03 -26.30 -20.30
N ILE A 13 20.45 -25.09 -20.65
CA ILE A 13 20.28 -23.90 -19.78
C ILE A 13 18.81 -23.72 -19.43
N ARG A 14 17.90 -23.80 -20.41
CA ARG A 14 16.45 -23.65 -20.15
C ARG A 14 15.92 -24.75 -19.21
N GLY A 15 16.25 -26.01 -19.43
CA GLY A 15 15.81 -27.09 -18.54
C GLY A 15 16.33 -26.92 -17.10
N LEU A 16 17.58 -26.41 -16.95
CA LEU A 16 18.12 -26.09 -15.62
C LEU A 16 17.40 -24.90 -14.98
N MET A 17 17.02 -23.87 -15.75
CA MET A 17 16.20 -22.75 -15.26
C MET A 17 14.80 -23.21 -14.84
N ASP A 18 14.18 -24.13 -15.58
CA ASP A 18 12.88 -24.70 -15.21
C ASP A 18 12.96 -25.39 -13.84
N SER A 19 14.04 -26.12 -13.59
CA SER A 19 14.30 -26.75 -12.29
C SER A 19 14.48 -25.73 -11.17
N LEU A 20 15.20 -24.63 -11.44
CA LEU A 20 15.35 -23.51 -10.47
C LEU A 20 14.00 -22.86 -10.17
N MET A 21 13.16 -22.62 -11.18
CA MET A 21 11.83 -22.03 -11.01
C MET A 21 10.88 -22.94 -10.20
N GLN A 22 10.94 -24.24 -10.37
CA GLN A 22 10.14 -25.21 -9.60
C GLN A 22 10.52 -25.22 -8.12
N GLN A 23 11.80 -25.06 -7.81
CA GLN A 23 12.31 -25.00 -6.44
C GLN A 23 12.07 -23.66 -5.76
N ASP A 24 11.88 -22.59 -6.53
CA ASP A 24 11.68 -21.25 -6.02
C ASP A 24 10.29 -21.06 -5.37
N LYS A 25 10.27 -20.89 -4.05
CA LYS A 25 9.05 -20.69 -3.24
C LYS A 25 8.76 -19.22 -2.95
N ASP A 26 9.59 -18.30 -3.40
CA ASP A 26 9.40 -16.86 -3.19
C ASP A 26 8.16 -16.35 -3.94
N ARG A 27 7.43 -15.40 -3.30
CA ARG A 27 6.12 -14.95 -3.79
C ARG A 27 5.98 -13.43 -3.91
N LEU A 28 7.09 -12.70 -3.94
CA LEU A 28 7.00 -11.29 -4.29
C LEU A 28 6.47 -11.14 -5.73
N VAL A 29 5.78 -10.03 -6.00
CA VAL A 29 5.25 -9.76 -7.34
C VAL A 29 6.36 -9.85 -8.41
N ALA A 30 7.56 -9.33 -8.11
CA ALA A 30 8.74 -9.44 -8.97
C ALA A 30 9.15 -10.90 -9.25
N ASP A 31 9.07 -11.77 -8.25
CA ASP A 31 9.41 -13.21 -8.42
C ASP A 31 8.41 -13.93 -9.33
N LEU A 32 7.13 -13.60 -9.17
CA LEU A 32 6.07 -14.13 -10.03
C LEU A 32 6.27 -13.69 -11.49
N HIS A 33 6.63 -12.41 -11.70
CA HIS A 33 6.91 -11.89 -13.05
C HIS A 33 8.17 -12.53 -13.66
N THR A 34 9.23 -12.76 -12.87
CA THR A 34 10.43 -13.47 -13.32
C THR A 34 10.07 -14.87 -13.83
N ARG A 35 9.32 -15.64 -13.02
CA ARG A 35 8.89 -16.99 -13.43
C ARG A 35 7.97 -16.95 -14.65
N LYS A 36 6.96 -16.08 -14.68
CA LYS A 36 6.04 -15.91 -15.81
C LYS A 36 6.77 -15.63 -17.12
N TYR A 37 7.80 -14.77 -17.07
CA TYR A 37 8.60 -14.43 -18.25
C TYR A 37 9.28 -15.66 -18.85
N TYR A 38 10.00 -16.44 -18.03
CA TYR A 38 10.74 -17.63 -18.54
C TYR A 38 9.83 -18.81 -18.85
N GLN A 39 8.74 -19.01 -18.11
CA GLN A 39 7.71 -20.02 -18.42
C GLN A 39 7.04 -19.76 -19.77
N ASN A 40 6.89 -18.52 -20.16
CA ASN A 40 6.39 -18.10 -21.47
C ASN A 40 7.50 -18.05 -22.54
N HIS A 41 8.58 -18.79 -22.35
CA HIS A 41 9.72 -18.88 -23.27
C HIS A 41 10.40 -17.54 -23.59
N GLY A 42 10.41 -16.60 -22.66
CA GLY A 42 11.15 -15.34 -22.77
C GLY A 42 12.61 -15.59 -23.16
N SER A 43 13.20 -14.72 -23.96
CA SER A 43 14.64 -14.80 -24.35
C SER A 43 15.55 -14.62 -23.14
N PHE A 44 16.78 -15.10 -23.24
CA PHE A 44 17.79 -14.77 -22.24
C PHE A 44 18.08 -13.26 -22.26
N LEU A 45 18.20 -12.68 -21.09
CA LEU A 45 18.33 -11.23 -20.91
C LEU A 45 19.77 -10.81 -20.59
N TRP A 46 20.52 -11.66 -19.89
CA TRP A 46 21.83 -11.36 -19.33
C TRP A 46 22.95 -12.15 -19.99
N ILE A 47 22.65 -13.33 -20.51
CA ILE A 47 23.62 -14.24 -21.08
C ILE A 47 23.44 -14.37 -22.59
N ASP A 48 24.54 -14.58 -23.27
CA ASP A 48 24.57 -14.94 -24.68
C ASP A 48 25.65 -16.01 -24.95
N ARG A 49 25.98 -16.26 -26.22
CA ARG A 49 27.04 -17.19 -26.63
C ARG A 49 28.43 -16.79 -26.17
N HIS A 50 28.63 -15.54 -25.77
CA HIS A 50 29.93 -15.02 -25.29
C HIS A 50 30.00 -14.97 -23.76
N GLY A 51 28.93 -15.41 -23.05
CA GLY A 51 28.85 -15.43 -21.62
C GLY A 51 28.01 -14.29 -21.05
N ILE A 52 28.61 -13.45 -20.21
CA ILE A 52 27.97 -12.36 -19.50
C ILE A 52 28.74 -11.05 -19.73
N ASP A 53 28.01 -9.95 -19.90
CA ASP A 53 28.57 -8.63 -20.17
C ASP A 53 28.51 -7.68 -18.96
N HIS A 54 28.90 -6.40 -19.18
CA HIS A 54 28.94 -5.34 -18.16
C HIS A 54 27.59 -4.95 -17.55
N ARG A 55 26.46 -5.36 -18.14
CA ARG A 55 25.14 -5.11 -17.57
C ARG A 55 24.99 -5.76 -16.21
N ALA A 56 25.56 -6.97 -16.05
CA ALA A 56 25.57 -7.68 -14.77
C ALA A 56 26.39 -6.93 -13.71
N ASP A 57 27.54 -6.37 -14.08
CA ASP A 57 28.36 -5.58 -13.16
C ASP A 57 27.62 -4.31 -12.72
N SER A 58 26.96 -3.64 -13.68
CA SER A 58 26.15 -2.45 -13.39
C SER A 58 25.05 -2.75 -12.37
N LEU A 59 24.33 -3.87 -12.53
CA LEU A 59 23.34 -4.29 -11.53
C LEU A 59 24.00 -4.67 -10.22
N LEU A 60 25.07 -5.47 -10.23
CA LEU A 60 25.76 -5.95 -9.04
C LEU A 60 26.26 -4.78 -8.17
N ALA A 61 26.71 -3.67 -8.80
CA ALA A 61 27.11 -2.46 -8.07
C ALA A 61 25.97 -1.89 -7.22
N TYR A 62 24.74 -1.87 -7.73
CA TYR A 62 23.56 -1.46 -6.94
C TYR A 62 23.19 -2.49 -5.87
N LEU A 63 23.27 -3.78 -6.19
CA LEU A 63 22.90 -4.85 -5.26
C LEU A 63 23.87 -4.96 -4.07
N ARG A 64 25.15 -4.66 -4.24
CA ARG A 64 26.14 -4.63 -3.15
C ARG A 64 25.79 -3.61 -2.06
N ASN A 65 25.06 -2.57 -2.41
CA ASN A 65 24.67 -1.49 -1.50
C ASN A 65 23.29 -1.69 -0.87
N VAL A 66 22.63 -2.85 -1.04
CA VAL A 66 21.28 -3.08 -0.49
C VAL A 66 21.23 -3.06 1.04
N GLU A 67 22.34 -3.32 1.72
CA GLU A 67 22.44 -3.22 3.19
C GLU A 67 22.37 -1.77 3.67
N GLU A 68 22.87 -0.83 2.89
CA GLU A 68 22.75 0.61 3.18
C GLU A 68 21.31 1.11 3.16
N ILE A 69 20.45 0.44 2.39
CA ILE A 69 19.01 0.73 2.29
C ILE A 69 18.15 -0.20 3.15
N GLY A 70 18.78 -1.00 4.01
CA GLY A 70 18.13 -1.80 5.03
C GLY A 70 17.78 -3.22 4.66
N PHE A 71 18.35 -3.78 3.59
CA PHE A 71 18.08 -5.16 3.16
C PHE A 71 19.30 -6.07 3.31
N ASN A 72 19.04 -7.37 3.42
CA ASN A 72 20.06 -8.40 3.45
C ASN A 72 20.47 -8.77 2.01
N LYS A 73 21.78 -8.83 1.74
CA LYS A 73 22.36 -9.24 0.46
C LYS A 73 21.88 -10.61 -0.03
N GLN A 74 21.66 -11.55 0.88
CA GLN A 74 21.15 -12.89 0.55
C GLN A 74 19.79 -12.87 -0.16
N ARG A 75 18.93 -11.86 0.12
CA ARG A 75 17.65 -11.68 -0.57
C ARG A 75 17.79 -11.32 -2.04
N PHE A 76 18.99 -10.87 -2.43
CA PHE A 76 19.35 -10.47 -3.79
C PHE A 76 20.45 -11.34 -4.40
N TYR A 77 20.80 -12.44 -3.77
CA TYR A 77 21.84 -13.39 -4.26
C TYR A 77 23.16 -12.70 -4.60
N VAL A 78 23.55 -11.67 -3.83
CA VAL A 78 24.68 -10.78 -4.19
C VAL A 78 25.98 -11.55 -4.31
N ASP A 79 26.31 -12.37 -3.30
CA ASP A 79 27.56 -13.11 -3.24
C ASP A 79 27.56 -14.21 -4.28
N GLU A 80 26.46 -14.96 -4.43
CA GLU A 80 26.33 -16.04 -5.42
C GLU A 80 26.39 -15.52 -6.87
N ILE A 81 25.83 -14.33 -7.14
CA ILE A 81 25.93 -13.69 -8.46
C ILE A 81 27.38 -13.27 -8.71
N ALA A 82 28.04 -12.65 -7.73
CA ALA A 82 29.43 -12.20 -7.86
C ALA A 82 30.37 -13.38 -8.12
N GLU A 83 30.22 -14.48 -7.37
CA GLU A 83 31.00 -15.69 -7.57
C GLU A 83 30.79 -16.33 -8.95
N ASP A 84 29.54 -16.48 -9.39
CA ASP A 84 29.22 -17.08 -10.67
C ASP A 84 29.71 -16.22 -11.85
N ILE A 85 29.70 -14.86 -11.73
CA ILE A 85 30.32 -13.96 -12.72
C ILE A 85 31.84 -14.20 -12.81
N GLN A 86 32.52 -14.30 -11.66
CA GLN A 86 33.95 -14.55 -11.63
C GLN A 86 34.30 -15.94 -12.20
N ARG A 87 33.51 -16.96 -11.87
CA ARG A 87 33.69 -18.32 -12.43
C ARG A 87 33.66 -18.33 -13.98
N LEU A 88 32.66 -17.64 -14.55
CA LEU A 88 32.59 -17.55 -16.01
C LEU A 88 33.79 -16.82 -16.62
N ARG A 89 34.24 -15.72 -16.00
CA ARG A 89 35.35 -14.91 -16.51
C ARG A 89 36.70 -15.61 -16.37
N ASN A 90 36.90 -16.30 -15.28
CA ASN A 90 38.15 -17.00 -15.00
C ASN A 90 38.15 -18.43 -15.57
N LEU A 91 37.03 -18.87 -16.18
CA LEU A 91 36.85 -20.25 -16.63
C LEU A 91 37.06 -21.28 -15.51
N ASP A 92 36.75 -20.90 -14.27
CA ASP A 92 36.80 -21.77 -13.09
C ASP A 92 35.52 -22.62 -13.02
N LEU A 93 35.45 -23.60 -13.92
CA LEU A 93 34.30 -24.44 -14.17
C LEU A 93 34.65 -25.93 -13.88
N ASP A 94 33.70 -26.66 -13.35
CA ASP A 94 33.81 -28.10 -13.07
C ASP A 94 32.82 -28.91 -13.93
N ARG A 95 32.88 -30.24 -13.79
CA ARG A 95 31.95 -31.12 -14.50
C ARG A 95 30.65 -31.40 -13.75
N GLN A 96 30.48 -30.86 -12.55
CA GLN A 96 29.36 -31.14 -11.66
C GLN A 96 28.51 -29.92 -11.40
N GLN A 97 28.77 -29.17 -10.32
CA GLN A 97 27.93 -28.08 -9.83
C GLN A 97 28.18 -26.75 -10.57
N ASN A 98 29.42 -26.58 -11.08
CA ASN A 98 29.82 -25.36 -11.77
C ASN A 98 30.14 -25.59 -13.26
N GLN A 99 29.46 -26.56 -13.88
CA GLN A 99 29.45 -26.72 -15.32
C GLN A 99 28.82 -25.47 -15.98
N VAL A 100 29.37 -25.04 -17.13
CA VAL A 100 29.02 -23.75 -17.77
C VAL A 100 27.53 -23.52 -17.90
N ASN A 101 26.74 -24.51 -18.33
CA ASN A 101 25.28 -24.34 -18.49
C ASN A 101 24.57 -24.14 -17.15
N ARG A 102 25.05 -24.74 -16.06
CA ARG A 102 24.50 -24.53 -14.70
C ARG A 102 24.80 -23.13 -14.19
N VAL A 103 26.04 -22.67 -14.37
CA VAL A 103 26.42 -21.30 -13.96
C VAL A 103 25.64 -20.27 -14.74
N MET A 104 25.52 -20.43 -16.06
CA MET A 104 24.73 -19.54 -16.92
C MET A 104 23.24 -19.55 -16.54
N ALA A 105 22.65 -20.71 -16.26
CA ALA A 105 21.25 -20.80 -15.83
C ALA A 105 21.00 -20.09 -14.49
N ARG A 106 21.91 -20.26 -13.52
CA ARG A 106 21.83 -19.57 -12.22
C ARG A 106 21.95 -18.05 -12.39
N LEU A 107 22.90 -17.59 -13.18
CA LEU A 107 23.11 -16.15 -13.43
C LEU A 107 21.91 -15.52 -14.10
N GLU A 108 21.43 -16.11 -15.20
CA GLU A 108 20.27 -15.60 -15.93
C GLU A 108 19.07 -15.44 -15.01
N TYR A 109 18.74 -16.47 -14.24
CA TYR A 109 17.59 -16.47 -13.35
C TYR A 109 17.76 -15.53 -12.15
N ARG A 110 18.91 -15.59 -11.45
CA ARG A 110 19.17 -14.78 -10.25
C ARG A 110 19.31 -13.30 -10.57
N LEU A 111 19.99 -12.95 -11.67
CA LEU A 111 20.11 -11.55 -12.10
C LEU A 111 18.75 -10.96 -12.43
N THR A 112 17.91 -11.65 -13.21
CA THR A 112 16.56 -11.19 -13.53
C THR A 112 15.71 -11.02 -12.27
N LYS A 113 15.70 -12.01 -11.39
CA LYS A 113 14.95 -11.99 -10.13
C LYS A 113 15.39 -10.85 -9.23
N SER A 114 16.70 -10.70 -9.04
CA SER A 114 17.26 -9.62 -8.20
C SER A 114 17.02 -8.24 -8.78
N TYR A 115 17.17 -8.10 -10.09
CA TYR A 115 16.88 -6.86 -10.79
C TYR A 115 15.43 -6.44 -10.65
N LEU A 116 14.47 -7.32 -10.94
CA LEU A 116 13.04 -6.99 -10.84
C LEU A 116 12.63 -6.71 -9.40
N ARG A 117 13.18 -7.44 -8.42
CA ARG A 117 13.01 -7.11 -6.99
C ARG A 117 13.51 -5.73 -6.65
N TYR A 118 14.72 -5.39 -7.11
CA TYR A 118 15.35 -4.11 -6.81
C TYR A 118 14.57 -2.96 -7.41
N VAL A 119 14.28 -2.99 -8.71
CA VAL A 119 13.60 -1.88 -9.38
C VAL A 119 12.16 -1.68 -8.92
N ALA A 120 11.42 -2.76 -8.69
CA ALA A 120 10.07 -2.68 -8.14
C ALA A 120 10.07 -2.17 -6.70
N GLY A 121 10.97 -2.69 -5.87
CA GLY A 121 11.09 -2.30 -4.47
C GLY A 121 11.51 -0.84 -4.30
N GLN A 122 12.47 -0.34 -5.07
CA GLN A 122 12.88 1.06 -5.00
C GLN A 122 11.79 2.00 -5.51
N ARG A 123 11.06 1.62 -6.54
CA ARG A 123 10.02 2.46 -7.14
C ARG A 123 8.73 2.52 -6.34
N PHE A 124 8.29 1.39 -5.73
CA PHE A 124 6.96 1.25 -5.13
C PHE A 124 6.99 0.83 -3.65
N GLY A 125 8.16 0.47 -3.12
CA GLY A 125 8.31 -0.20 -1.83
C GLY A 125 8.31 -1.72 -1.96
N TYR A 126 8.89 -2.36 -0.96
CA TYR A 126 9.02 -3.82 -0.87
C TYR A 126 7.81 -4.47 -0.18
N MET A 127 7.04 -3.66 0.54
CA MET A 127 5.83 -4.08 1.24
C MET A 127 4.60 -3.43 0.62
N ASN A 128 3.53 -4.20 0.48
CA ASN A 128 2.26 -3.64 0.03
C ASN A 128 1.63 -2.79 1.15
N PRO A 129 1.52 -1.45 0.98
CA PRO A 129 1.00 -0.57 2.02
C PRO A 129 -0.45 -0.90 2.41
N ASN A 130 -1.30 -1.26 1.45
CA ASN A 130 -2.69 -1.61 1.74
C ASN A 130 -2.79 -2.86 2.62
N PHE A 131 -1.91 -3.85 2.38
CA PHE A 131 -1.86 -5.04 3.22
C PHE A 131 -1.39 -4.74 4.65
N VAL A 132 -0.33 -3.92 4.79
CA VAL A 132 0.24 -3.59 6.10
C VAL A 132 -0.71 -2.69 6.89
N LEU A 133 -1.16 -1.58 6.29
CA LEU A 133 -1.93 -0.55 6.99
C LEU A 133 -3.35 -1.01 7.35
N ASN A 134 -3.95 -1.90 6.57
CA ASN A 134 -5.26 -2.47 6.89
C ASN A 134 -5.22 -3.58 7.96
N ARG A 135 -4.02 -3.92 8.47
CA ARG A 135 -3.83 -4.92 9.54
C ARG A 135 -3.33 -4.33 10.86
N LEU A 136 -3.27 -3.01 10.97
CA LEU A 136 -2.84 -2.33 12.19
C LEU A 136 -3.93 -2.24 13.27
N ASP A 137 -5.20 -2.32 12.87
CA ASP A 137 -6.33 -2.17 13.79
C ASP A 137 -7.09 -3.49 13.96
N THR A 138 -6.85 -4.17 15.08
CA THR A 138 -7.47 -5.45 15.39
C THR A 138 -8.86 -5.28 16.02
N VAL A 139 -9.79 -6.14 15.64
CA VAL A 139 -11.09 -6.25 16.30
C VAL A 139 -10.94 -7.22 17.47
N ALA A 140 -11.26 -6.76 18.68
CA ALA A 140 -11.25 -7.63 19.85
C ALA A 140 -12.15 -8.86 19.60
N PRO A 141 -11.70 -10.08 19.96
CA PRO A 141 -12.53 -11.25 19.85
C PRO A 141 -13.74 -11.11 20.80
N ASN A 142 -14.87 -11.68 20.41
CA ASN A 142 -16.01 -11.78 21.32
C ASN A 142 -15.61 -12.70 22.49
N PRO A 143 -15.65 -12.22 23.76
CA PRO A 143 -15.25 -13.03 24.90
C PRO A 143 -16.16 -14.27 25.14
N TYR A 144 -17.34 -14.29 24.54
CA TYR A 144 -18.29 -15.41 24.61
C TYR A 144 -18.16 -16.39 23.41
N ASP A 145 -17.21 -16.16 22.50
CA ASP A 145 -17.02 -17.03 21.34
C ASP A 145 -16.11 -18.21 21.73
N THR A 146 -16.69 -19.40 21.80
CA THR A 146 -15.97 -20.64 22.12
C THR A 146 -15.10 -21.15 20.97
N ILE A 147 -15.29 -20.63 19.78
CA ILE A 147 -14.55 -21.02 18.57
C ILE A 147 -13.37 -20.06 18.35
N LYS A 148 -12.13 -20.57 18.30
CA LYS A 148 -10.95 -19.80 17.90
C LYS A 148 -11.08 -19.35 16.43
N ARG A 149 -11.49 -18.13 16.22
CA ARG A 149 -11.53 -17.51 14.89
C ARG A 149 -10.23 -16.79 14.57
N PRO A 150 -9.85 -16.68 13.28
CA PRO A 150 -8.72 -15.85 12.86
C PRO A 150 -8.88 -14.40 13.34
N VAL A 151 -7.76 -13.76 13.64
CA VAL A 151 -7.75 -12.33 14.01
C VAL A 151 -8.41 -11.52 12.91
N ARG A 152 -9.43 -10.74 13.28
CA ARG A 152 -10.11 -9.82 12.37
C ARG A 152 -9.50 -8.43 12.47
N PHE A 153 -9.43 -7.74 11.34
CA PHE A 153 -8.92 -6.38 11.26
C PHE A 153 -10.03 -5.44 10.77
N ARG A 154 -10.02 -4.21 11.26
CA ARG A 154 -10.75 -3.11 10.62
C ARG A 154 -9.86 -2.53 9.53
N GLY A 155 -10.25 -2.65 8.28
CA GLY A 155 -9.54 -2.06 7.16
C GLY A 155 -9.81 -0.56 7.09
N LEU A 156 -8.98 0.24 7.75
CA LEU A 156 -9.14 1.70 7.86
C LEU A 156 -8.23 2.48 6.90
N PHE A 157 -7.64 1.81 5.93
CA PHE A 157 -6.79 2.44 4.93
C PHE A 157 -7.37 2.25 3.53
N ASP A 158 -7.88 3.34 2.95
CA ASP A 158 -8.47 3.38 1.60
C ASP A 158 -7.81 4.50 0.78
N VAL A 159 -6.48 4.37 0.62
CA VAL A 159 -5.71 5.22 -0.28
C VAL A 159 -5.25 4.39 -1.46
N LYS A 160 -5.50 4.88 -2.67
CA LYS A 160 -5.01 4.24 -3.90
C LYS A 160 -3.51 4.46 -4.02
N MET A 161 -2.76 3.41 -3.68
CA MET A 161 -1.31 3.41 -3.79
C MET A 161 -0.88 2.98 -5.18
N ASP A 162 0.22 3.55 -5.65
CA ASP A 162 0.90 3.08 -6.86
C ASP A 162 1.56 1.73 -6.56
N HIS A 163 1.60 0.84 -7.55
CA HIS A 163 2.13 -0.52 -7.40
C HIS A 163 2.71 -1.00 -8.73
N PRO A 164 3.68 -1.93 -8.70
CA PRO A 164 4.23 -2.49 -9.93
C PRO A 164 3.16 -3.29 -10.68
N ASP A 165 3.03 -2.99 -11.97
CA ASP A 165 2.09 -3.62 -12.91
C ASP A 165 2.82 -4.32 -14.06
N ASP A 166 2.09 -5.05 -14.91
CA ASP A 166 2.64 -5.74 -16.08
C ASP A 166 3.42 -4.78 -17.01
N PRO A 167 2.93 -3.57 -17.36
CA PRO A 167 3.67 -2.59 -18.15
C PRO A 167 4.99 -2.17 -17.51
N PHE A 168 5.03 -1.98 -16.19
CA PHE A 168 6.28 -1.64 -15.50
C PHE A 168 7.33 -2.75 -15.64
N PHE A 169 6.94 -4.01 -15.39
CA PHE A 169 7.86 -5.14 -15.52
C PHE A 169 8.32 -5.37 -16.96
N ALA A 170 7.41 -5.23 -17.94
CA ALA A 170 7.77 -5.31 -19.36
C ALA A 170 8.79 -4.22 -19.74
N LYS A 171 8.59 -2.98 -19.28
CA LYS A 171 9.54 -1.88 -19.47
C LYS A 171 10.87 -2.17 -18.81
N ALA A 172 10.87 -2.66 -17.57
CA ALA A 172 12.08 -3.01 -16.84
C ALA A 172 12.90 -4.07 -17.59
N MET A 173 12.28 -5.16 -18.03
CA MET A 173 12.95 -6.22 -18.79
C MET A 173 13.49 -5.71 -20.14
N LYS A 174 12.72 -4.89 -20.86
CA LYS A 174 13.19 -4.26 -22.11
C LYS A 174 14.47 -3.45 -21.91
N ARG A 175 14.62 -2.78 -20.76
CA ARG A 175 15.81 -1.96 -20.45
C ARG A 175 17.09 -2.79 -20.34
N ILE A 176 17.00 -4.04 -19.92
CA ILE A 176 18.14 -4.96 -19.90
C ILE A 176 18.65 -5.21 -21.34
N GLY A 177 17.74 -5.49 -22.27
CA GLY A 177 18.06 -5.77 -23.67
C GLY A 177 18.58 -4.56 -24.48
N MET A 178 18.45 -3.33 -23.97
CA MET A 178 18.87 -2.10 -24.65
C MET A 178 20.32 -1.67 -24.33
N GLY A 179 21.06 -2.48 -23.58
CA GLY A 179 22.46 -2.21 -23.22
C GLY A 179 22.65 -1.56 -21.84
N SER A 180 23.90 -1.46 -21.41
CA SER A 180 24.30 -1.01 -20.06
C SER A 180 23.86 0.41 -19.73
N ASP A 181 23.91 1.33 -20.69
CA ASP A 181 23.50 2.72 -20.45
C ASP A 181 22.00 2.82 -20.17
N SER A 182 21.19 2.11 -20.94
CA SER A 182 19.74 2.07 -20.74
C SER A 182 19.37 1.45 -19.39
N LEU A 183 20.06 0.38 -18.99
CA LEU A 183 19.90 -0.25 -17.69
C LEU A 183 20.26 0.71 -16.55
N THR A 184 21.40 1.37 -16.65
CA THR A 184 21.90 2.32 -15.64
C THR A 184 20.95 3.52 -15.48
N VAL A 185 20.48 4.09 -16.59
CA VAL A 185 19.49 5.17 -16.57
C VAL A 185 18.20 4.71 -15.88
N PHE A 186 17.75 3.50 -16.16
CA PHE A 186 16.56 2.97 -15.52
C PHE A 186 16.76 2.72 -14.02
N LEU A 187 17.88 2.13 -13.60
CA LEU A 187 18.25 1.93 -12.20
C LEU A 187 18.29 3.26 -11.42
N LYS A 188 18.79 4.34 -12.04
CA LYS A 188 18.74 5.69 -11.46
C LYS A 188 17.31 6.22 -11.36
N SER A 189 16.48 6.01 -12.38
CA SER A 189 15.12 6.56 -12.45
C SER A 189 14.13 5.95 -11.45
N VAL A 190 14.40 4.75 -10.95
CA VAL A 190 13.55 4.08 -9.95
C VAL A 190 13.89 4.42 -8.51
N GLN A 191 14.99 5.17 -8.29
CA GLN A 191 15.35 5.57 -6.93
C GLN A 191 14.26 6.45 -6.31
N PRO A 192 14.01 6.33 -5.00
CA PRO A 192 13.04 7.18 -4.32
C PRO A 192 13.43 8.65 -4.38
N ASP A 193 12.50 9.50 -4.76
CA ASP A 193 12.65 10.96 -4.86
C ASP A 193 12.08 11.71 -3.65
N ASN A 194 11.46 11.00 -2.72
CA ASN A 194 10.92 11.57 -1.49
C ASN A 194 12.06 12.18 -0.64
N PRO A 195 12.02 13.47 -0.25
CA PRO A 195 13.08 14.11 0.51
C PRO A 195 13.35 13.41 1.85
N PHE A 196 12.34 12.82 2.50
CA PHE A 196 12.52 12.06 3.74
C PHE A 196 13.31 10.76 3.52
N TYR A 197 13.34 10.20 2.33
CA TYR A 197 14.12 8.99 2.04
C TYR A 197 15.62 9.23 2.35
N ARG A 198 16.19 10.33 1.88
CA ARG A 198 17.59 10.71 2.15
C ARG A 198 17.84 10.92 3.65
N VAL A 199 16.93 11.64 4.31
CA VAL A 199 17.02 11.87 5.78
C VAL A 199 17.05 10.55 6.54
N PHE A 200 16.26 9.57 6.16
CA PHE A 200 16.24 8.26 6.82
C PHE A 200 17.48 7.42 6.49
N LEU A 201 18.02 7.50 5.27
CA LEU A 201 19.30 6.87 4.94
C LEU A 201 20.45 7.42 5.81
N ASP A 202 20.55 8.73 5.95
CA ASP A 202 21.58 9.36 6.78
C ASP A 202 21.41 9.00 8.25
N LYS A 203 20.18 8.92 8.74
CA LYS A 203 19.89 8.42 10.09
C LYS A 203 20.31 6.95 10.28
N LEU A 204 20.12 6.10 9.27
CA LEU A 204 20.46 4.69 9.34
C LEU A 204 21.97 4.43 9.46
N LYS A 205 22.79 5.36 8.93
CA LYS A 205 24.27 5.32 8.99
C LYS A 205 24.85 5.70 10.37
N ARG A 206 24.03 6.24 11.29
CA ARG A 206 24.50 6.65 12.62
C ARG A 206 24.92 5.43 13.44
N GLN A 207 26.03 5.59 14.16
CA GLN A 207 26.49 4.58 15.12
C GLN A 207 25.65 4.62 16.40
N GLY A 208 25.61 3.52 17.14
CA GLY A 208 24.95 3.45 18.45
C GLY A 208 23.43 3.38 18.41
N LEU A 209 22.81 3.15 17.25
CA LEU A 209 21.37 2.97 17.16
C LEU A 209 20.92 1.74 17.93
N THR A 210 19.95 1.90 18.82
CA THR A 210 19.25 0.78 19.43
C THR A 210 18.44 0.00 18.37
N ARG A 211 18.14 -1.27 18.68
CA ARG A 211 17.28 -2.11 17.80
C ARG A 211 15.94 -1.43 17.48
N GLY A 212 15.33 -0.73 18.45
CA GLY A 212 14.07 -0.03 18.29
C GLY A 212 14.17 1.19 17.37
N GLU A 213 15.22 2.01 17.53
CA GLU A 213 15.48 3.15 16.66
C GLU A 213 15.76 2.72 15.22
N ARG A 214 16.63 1.71 15.04
CA ARG A 214 16.89 1.13 13.72
C ARG A 214 15.61 0.63 13.06
N ALA A 215 14.76 -0.10 13.79
CA ALA A 215 13.49 -0.59 13.27
C ALA A 215 12.56 0.56 12.84
N LYS A 216 12.44 1.62 13.63
CA LYS A 216 11.66 2.82 13.27
C LYS A 216 12.19 3.50 12.02
N ILE A 217 13.51 3.62 11.87
CA ILE A 217 14.13 4.21 10.68
C ILE A 217 13.83 3.35 9.45
N LEU A 218 13.99 2.02 9.52
CA LEU A 218 13.71 1.10 8.42
C LEU A 218 12.25 1.13 7.98
N VAL A 219 11.31 1.15 8.92
CA VAL A 219 9.87 1.27 8.60
C VAL A 219 9.57 2.59 7.87
N ASN A 220 10.15 3.70 8.33
CA ASN A 220 9.91 4.99 7.68
C ASN A 220 10.67 5.11 6.35
N LEU A 221 11.82 4.47 6.21
CA LEU A 221 12.54 4.34 4.95
C LEU A 221 11.69 3.58 3.91
N GLU A 222 11.05 2.48 4.32
CA GLU A 222 10.10 1.76 3.46
C GLU A 222 8.89 2.62 3.09
N ARG A 223 8.27 3.30 4.08
CA ARG A 223 7.12 4.19 3.83
C ARG A 223 7.45 5.34 2.88
N SER A 224 8.69 5.83 2.89
CA SER A 224 9.12 6.90 2.00
C SER A 224 9.29 6.47 0.53
N ARG A 225 9.26 5.16 0.24
CA ARG A 225 9.17 4.62 -1.13
C ARG A 225 7.74 4.57 -1.66
N TRP A 226 6.75 4.51 -0.76
CA TRP A 226 5.35 4.40 -1.14
C TRP A 226 4.86 5.66 -1.85
N ARG A 227 4.12 5.47 -2.92
CA ARG A 227 3.58 6.57 -3.73
C ARG A 227 2.07 6.44 -3.81
N GLN A 228 1.39 7.56 -3.63
CA GLN A 228 -0.04 7.62 -3.91
C GLN A 228 -0.24 7.73 -5.42
N LYS A 229 -1.23 7.03 -5.96
CA LYS A 229 -1.57 7.07 -7.38
C LYS A 229 -2.04 8.47 -7.80
N ASP A 230 -2.75 9.17 -6.91
CA ASP A 230 -3.15 10.56 -7.07
C ASP A 230 -2.60 11.36 -5.88
N ASN A 231 -1.47 12.04 -6.08
CA ASN A 231 -0.82 12.79 -5.02
C ASN A 231 -1.43 14.18 -4.93
N ILE A 232 -1.86 14.58 -3.74
CA ILE A 232 -2.45 15.90 -3.49
C ILE A 232 -1.53 17.05 -3.87
N TRP A 233 -0.20 16.89 -3.76
CA TRP A 233 0.78 17.92 -4.12
C TRP A 233 0.80 18.26 -5.62
N ASN A 234 0.15 17.45 -6.44
CA ASN A 234 0.00 17.71 -7.88
C ASN A 234 -1.24 18.56 -8.19
N HIS A 235 -1.99 18.99 -7.17
CA HIS A 235 -3.21 19.80 -7.32
C HIS A 235 -3.00 21.18 -6.74
N GLN A 236 -3.55 22.21 -7.40
CA GLN A 236 -3.54 23.57 -6.90
C GLN A 236 -4.42 23.72 -5.66
N LYS A 237 -5.58 23.04 -5.65
CA LYS A 237 -6.54 23.08 -4.55
C LYS A 237 -6.66 21.70 -3.90
N TYR A 238 -6.41 21.63 -2.61
CA TYR A 238 -6.55 20.40 -1.85
C TYR A 238 -6.84 20.64 -0.37
N VAL A 239 -7.35 19.61 0.29
CA VAL A 239 -7.58 19.59 1.73
C VAL A 239 -6.76 18.45 2.35
N VAL A 240 -5.97 18.76 3.36
CA VAL A 240 -5.25 17.77 4.18
C VAL A 240 -5.89 17.69 5.54
N VAL A 241 -6.27 16.49 5.95
CA VAL A 241 -6.72 16.18 7.31
C VAL A 241 -5.61 15.43 8.05
N ASN A 242 -4.93 16.16 8.94
CA ASN A 242 -3.92 15.58 9.82
C ASN A 242 -4.59 15.06 11.09
N ILE A 243 -5.04 13.80 11.06
CA ILE A 243 -5.78 13.18 12.18
C ILE A 243 -4.99 13.22 13.49
N PRO A 244 -3.69 12.83 13.55
CA PRO A 244 -2.91 12.90 14.79
C PRO A 244 -2.75 14.30 15.38
N ALA A 245 -2.76 15.32 14.54
CA ALA A 245 -2.64 16.71 14.98
C ALA A 245 -3.99 17.39 15.24
N TYR A 246 -5.10 16.73 14.91
CA TYR A 246 -6.44 17.32 14.94
C TYR A 246 -6.54 18.62 14.13
N LEU A 247 -5.89 18.65 12.96
CA LEU A 247 -5.85 19.82 12.08
C LEU A 247 -6.33 19.47 10.68
N LEU A 248 -7.06 20.42 10.09
CA LEU A 248 -7.38 20.45 8.67
C LEU A 248 -6.68 21.66 8.06
N MET A 249 -6.06 21.47 6.90
CA MET A 249 -5.51 22.54 6.07
C MET A 249 -6.21 22.49 4.71
N ALA A 250 -6.85 23.60 4.32
CA ALA A 250 -7.38 23.79 2.98
C ALA A 250 -6.44 24.75 2.23
N VAL A 251 -5.91 24.29 1.11
CA VAL A 251 -4.89 25.00 0.34
C VAL A 251 -5.44 25.36 -1.05
N ASP A 252 -5.20 26.60 -1.48
CA ASP A 252 -5.45 27.08 -2.84
C ASP A 252 -4.23 27.86 -3.32
N GLY A 253 -3.34 27.22 -4.05
CA GLY A 253 -2.06 27.81 -4.45
C GLY A 253 -1.22 28.23 -3.25
N GLN A 254 -1.09 29.53 -3.03
CA GLN A 254 -0.33 30.10 -1.90
C GLN A 254 -1.20 30.33 -0.64
N ASP A 255 -2.51 30.32 -0.78
CA ASP A 255 -3.42 30.55 0.33
C ASP A 255 -3.67 29.27 1.11
N THR A 256 -3.61 29.37 2.44
CA THR A 256 -3.85 28.23 3.34
C THR A 256 -4.76 28.64 4.49
N LEU A 257 -5.90 27.96 4.60
CA LEU A 257 -6.79 28.04 5.74
C LEU A 257 -6.54 26.82 6.65
N THR A 258 -6.19 27.08 7.91
CA THR A 258 -5.99 26.02 8.91
C THR A 258 -7.06 26.10 9.99
N MET A 259 -7.61 24.94 10.38
CA MET A 259 -8.60 24.85 11.45
C MET A 259 -8.43 23.59 12.28
N ARG A 260 -8.88 23.63 13.53
CA ARG A 260 -9.01 22.44 14.38
C ARG A 260 -10.17 21.58 13.92
N ILE A 261 -10.07 20.28 14.12
CA ILE A 261 -11.11 19.32 13.77
C ILE A 261 -11.35 18.30 14.89
N GLY A 262 -12.57 17.81 14.96
CA GLY A 262 -12.88 16.57 15.67
C GLY A 262 -12.69 15.34 14.77
N CYS A 263 -12.14 14.29 15.32
CA CYS A 263 -11.98 12.99 14.65
C CYS A 263 -12.71 11.89 15.41
N GLY A 264 -12.84 10.72 14.82
CA GLY A 264 -13.42 9.56 15.46
C GLY A 264 -12.66 9.14 16.73
N SER A 265 -13.38 8.55 17.66
CA SER A 265 -12.81 8.02 18.91
C SER A 265 -11.90 6.80 18.68
N LEU A 266 -11.19 6.36 19.72
CA LEU A 266 -10.38 5.14 19.65
C LEU A 266 -11.20 3.88 19.30
N LYS A 267 -12.50 3.87 19.62
CA LYS A 267 -13.41 2.77 19.27
C LYS A 267 -13.95 2.87 17.84
N THR A 268 -14.05 4.09 17.30
CA THR A 268 -14.60 4.42 15.97
C THR A 268 -13.63 5.32 15.23
N LYS A 269 -12.44 4.81 14.94
CA LYS A 269 -11.33 5.58 14.37
C LYS A 269 -11.69 6.12 12.99
N THR A 270 -11.27 7.35 12.73
CA THR A 270 -11.34 7.96 11.40
C THR A 270 -10.41 7.19 10.44
N PRO A 271 -10.89 6.74 9.28
CA PRO A 271 -10.07 6.05 8.29
C PRO A 271 -9.08 7.00 7.61
N LEU A 272 -7.99 6.43 7.12
CA LEU A 272 -7.06 7.09 6.21
C LEU A 272 -7.56 6.87 4.77
N LEU A 273 -7.89 7.92 4.07
CA LEU A 273 -8.42 7.85 2.71
C LEU A 273 -7.95 9.02 1.86
N ASN A 274 -8.05 8.85 0.55
CA ASN A 274 -7.87 9.89 -0.45
C ASN A 274 -9.11 9.91 -1.35
N SER A 275 -9.74 11.08 -1.49
CA SER A 275 -10.94 11.25 -2.29
C SER A 275 -11.06 12.68 -2.81
N ARG A 276 -12.10 12.96 -3.58
CA ARG A 276 -12.40 14.30 -4.13
C ARG A 276 -13.73 14.79 -3.62
N ILE A 277 -13.75 16.04 -3.11
CA ILE A 277 -15.01 16.72 -2.76
C ILE A 277 -15.82 16.89 -4.04
N LYS A 278 -17.05 16.36 -4.04
CA LYS A 278 -17.94 16.40 -5.18
C LYS A 278 -19.06 17.41 -5.03
N ARG A 279 -19.49 17.64 -3.79
CA ARG A 279 -20.60 18.55 -3.53
C ARG A 279 -20.56 19.06 -2.11
N MET A 280 -21.15 20.23 -1.93
CA MET A 280 -21.40 20.87 -0.64
C MET A 280 -22.91 21.00 -0.45
N ASP A 281 -23.41 20.52 0.69
CA ASP A 281 -24.81 20.70 1.07
C ASP A 281 -24.86 21.76 2.18
N VAL A 282 -25.70 22.77 1.99
CA VAL A 282 -25.98 23.82 2.99
C VAL A 282 -27.25 23.46 3.75
N ASN A 283 -27.24 23.67 5.06
CA ASN A 283 -28.33 23.29 5.96
C ASN A 283 -28.81 21.85 5.80
N PRO A 284 -27.89 20.86 5.93
CA PRO A 284 -28.16 19.47 5.62
C PRO A 284 -29.16 18.85 6.60
N LYS A 285 -29.94 17.88 6.11
CA LYS A 285 -30.60 16.88 6.97
C LYS A 285 -29.60 15.79 7.33
N TRP A 286 -29.62 15.35 8.59
CA TRP A 286 -28.78 14.23 9.01
C TRP A 286 -29.60 12.93 9.06
N PHE A 287 -29.32 12.04 8.14
CA PHE A 287 -29.82 10.67 8.17
C PHE A 287 -28.99 9.89 9.18
N VAL A 288 -29.61 9.58 10.32
CA VAL A 288 -28.89 8.95 11.42
C VAL A 288 -28.46 7.53 11.04
N PRO A 289 -27.15 7.20 11.18
CA PRO A 289 -26.66 5.85 10.91
C PRO A 289 -27.35 4.79 11.77
N ARG A 290 -27.57 3.60 11.18
CA ARG A 290 -28.26 2.51 11.86
C ARG A 290 -27.61 2.13 13.20
N SER A 291 -26.29 2.15 13.30
CA SER A 291 -25.57 1.88 14.53
C SER A 291 -25.96 2.83 15.66
N ILE A 292 -26.12 4.13 15.37
CA ILE A 292 -26.54 5.14 16.33
C ILE A 292 -28.02 4.90 16.71
N ILE A 293 -28.89 4.60 15.73
CA ILE A 293 -30.28 4.27 16.01
C ILE A 293 -30.39 3.11 16.99
N LEU A 294 -29.63 2.04 16.75
CA LEU A 294 -29.67 0.84 17.58
C LEU A 294 -29.14 1.06 19.01
N HIS A 295 -28.03 1.79 19.15
CA HIS A 295 -27.36 1.98 20.43
C HIS A 295 -27.92 3.12 21.25
N ASP A 296 -28.34 4.23 20.61
CA ASP A 296 -28.64 5.46 21.31
C ASP A 296 -30.11 5.90 21.22
N MET A 297 -30.89 5.38 20.26
CA MET A 297 -32.22 5.90 19.99
C MET A 297 -33.36 4.89 20.13
N ALA A 298 -33.13 3.62 19.78
CA ALA A 298 -34.21 2.62 19.73
C ALA A 298 -34.91 2.39 21.09
N HIS A 299 -34.23 2.65 22.21
CA HIS A 299 -34.82 2.54 23.54
C HIS A 299 -35.71 3.72 23.91
N HIS A 300 -35.70 4.81 23.14
CA HIS A 300 -36.58 5.96 23.26
C HIS A 300 -37.86 5.84 22.40
N ALA A 301 -38.05 4.73 21.67
CA ALA A 301 -39.29 4.49 20.94
C ALA A 301 -40.49 4.60 21.88
N GLY A 302 -41.58 5.24 21.43
CA GLY A 302 -42.74 5.56 22.27
C GLY A 302 -42.58 6.82 23.13
N ASN A 303 -41.47 7.56 23.00
CA ASN A 303 -41.29 8.85 23.65
C ASN A 303 -41.13 9.96 22.58
N PRO A 304 -42.19 10.54 22.04
CA PRO A 304 -42.17 11.62 21.05
C PRO A 304 -41.32 12.81 21.48
N GLY A 305 -41.38 13.16 22.78
CA GLY A 305 -40.65 14.30 23.35
C GLY A 305 -39.13 14.19 23.14
N TYR A 306 -38.56 12.97 23.21
CA TYR A 306 -37.14 12.75 22.95
C TYR A 306 -36.73 13.17 21.53
N PHE A 307 -37.55 12.78 20.54
CA PHE A 307 -37.30 13.08 19.13
C PHE A 307 -37.52 14.55 18.80
N LEU A 308 -38.63 15.12 19.26
CA LEU A 308 -38.99 16.50 18.99
C LEU A 308 -38.01 17.48 19.61
N ALA A 309 -37.58 17.29 20.85
CA ALA A 309 -36.61 18.14 21.54
C ALA A 309 -35.24 18.22 20.82
N ARG A 310 -34.93 17.25 19.98
CA ARG A 310 -33.69 17.16 19.22
C ARG A 310 -33.86 17.38 17.72
N ASN A 311 -35.06 17.87 17.34
CA ASN A 311 -35.43 18.14 15.95
C ASN A 311 -35.34 16.89 15.05
N TYR A 312 -35.59 15.68 15.61
CA TYR A 312 -35.70 14.45 14.85
C TYR A 312 -37.11 14.20 14.35
N TYR A 313 -37.23 13.55 13.21
CA TYR A 313 -38.43 12.87 12.77
C TYR A 313 -38.09 11.43 12.37
N VAL A 314 -39.11 10.57 12.40
CA VAL A 314 -38.99 9.18 11.96
C VAL A 314 -39.68 9.04 10.60
N ARG A 315 -39.06 8.30 9.70
CA ARG A 315 -39.60 8.03 8.38
C ARG A 315 -39.68 6.54 8.10
N ASP A 316 -40.67 6.12 7.35
CA ASP A 316 -40.68 4.81 6.71
C ASP A 316 -39.58 4.76 5.67
N VAL A 317 -38.73 3.69 5.70
CA VAL A 317 -37.56 3.60 4.79
C VAL A 317 -37.98 3.27 3.37
N LYS A 318 -39.12 2.56 3.18
CA LYS A 318 -39.60 2.17 1.84
C LYS A 318 -40.29 3.31 1.12
N THR A 319 -41.18 4.02 1.82
CA THR A 319 -42.00 5.07 1.23
C THR A 319 -41.35 6.46 1.34
N GLY A 320 -40.43 6.64 2.29
CA GLY A 320 -39.85 7.94 2.64
C GLY A 320 -40.79 8.85 3.45
N ALA A 321 -42.02 8.45 3.70
CA ALA A 321 -43.02 9.24 4.41
C ALA A 321 -42.64 9.40 5.89
N GLU A 322 -42.93 10.58 6.45
CA GLU A 322 -42.82 10.85 7.88
C GLU A 322 -43.88 10.08 8.65
N VAL A 323 -43.50 9.48 9.77
CA VAL A 323 -44.35 8.60 10.59
C VAL A 323 -44.73 9.37 11.88
N ASP A 324 -45.94 9.15 12.35
CA ASP A 324 -46.38 9.66 13.68
C ASP A 324 -45.49 9.03 14.76
N LEU A 325 -44.81 9.87 15.54
CA LEU A 325 -43.88 9.45 16.59
C LEU A 325 -44.55 8.62 17.69
N ASN A 326 -45.88 8.78 17.87
CA ASN A 326 -46.67 7.98 18.82
C ASN A 326 -46.80 6.51 18.38
N GLN A 327 -46.66 6.27 17.09
CA GLN A 327 -46.79 4.92 16.50
C GLN A 327 -45.43 4.22 16.32
N VAL A 328 -44.32 4.89 16.66
CA VAL A 328 -42.97 4.34 16.48
C VAL A 328 -42.64 3.34 17.58
N THR A 329 -42.44 2.11 17.22
CA THR A 329 -42.03 1.04 18.12
C THR A 329 -40.55 0.74 18.04
N ARG A 330 -39.99 0.20 19.13
CA ARG A 330 -38.60 -0.26 19.17
C ARG A 330 -38.32 -1.33 18.09
N ALA A 331 -39.25 -2.24 17.87
CA ALA A 331 -39.13 -3.31 16.87
C ALA A 331 -38.94 -2.73 15.43
N GLN A 332 -39.69 -1.67 15.09
CA GLN A 332 -39.59 -1.02 13.78
C GLN A 332 -38.28 -0.28 13.60
N LEU A 333 -37.74 0.35 14.63
CA LEU A 333 -36.42 0.97 14.58
C LEU A 333 -35.29 -0.09 14.51
N VAL A 334 -35.41 -1.17 15.29
CA VAL A 334 -34.42 -2.26 15.32
C VAL A 334 -34.43 -3.06 14.04
N SER A 335 -35.60 -3.32 13.41
CA SER A 335 -35.68 -4.02 12.12
C SER A 335 -35.12 -3.19 10.96
N GLY A 336 -35.09 -1.86 11.09
CA GLY A 336 -34.72 -0.92 10.02
C GLY A 336 -35.86 -0.61 9.06
N ALA A 337 -37.10 -0.97 9.39
CA ALA A 337 -38.28 -0.52 8.65
C ALA A 337 -38.42 1.00 8.73
N TYR A 338 -38.05 1.56 9.88
CA TYR A 338 -38.06 3.00 10.12
C TYR A 338 -36.63 3.53 10.31
N GLY A 339 -36.37 4.70 9.76
CA GLY A 339 -35.15 5.48 9.91
C GLY A 339 -35.40 6.78 10.66
N VAL A 340 -34.38 7.27 11.36
CA VAL A 340 -34.41 8.55 12.06
C VAL A 340 -33.64 9.59 11.25
N VAL A 341 -34.21 10.79 11.14
CA VAL A 341 -33.61 11.92 10.43
C VAL A 341 -33.67 13.16 11.30
N GLN A 342 -32.55 13.85 11.46
CA GLN A 342 -32.52 15.18 12.06
C GLN A 342 -32.75 16.25 10.99
N ARG A 343 -33.68 17.13 11.24
CA ARG A 343 -33.96 18.28 10.35
C ARG A 343 -32.76 19.23 10.31
N GLY A 344 -32.56 19.93 9.20
CA GLY A 344 -31.61 21.04 9.12
C GLY A 344 -31.89 22.13 10.12
N GLY A 345 -30.90 22.99 10.36
CA GLY A 345 -31.03 24.15 11.25
C GLY A 345 -30.19 24.07 12.53
N LYS A 346 -30.57 24.93 13.49
CA LYS A 346 -29.84 25.04 14.77
C LYS A 346 -29.87 23.68 15.51
N GLY A 347 -28.72 23.25 16.00
CA GLY A 347 -28.57 21.99 16.74
C GLY A 347 -28.39 20.74 15.90
N ASN A 348 -28.41 20.86 14.56
CA ASN A 348 -28.12 19.71 13.70
C ASN A 348 -26.68 19.20 13.92
N ALA A 349 -26.49 17.88 14.04
CA ALA A 349 -25.20 17.28 14.29
C ALA A 349 -24.18 17.52 13.16
N LEU A 350 -24.64 17.69 11.92
CA LEU A 350 -23.79 18.03 10.76
C LEU A 350 -23.51 19.54 10.64
N GLY A 351 -24.04 20.36 11.56
CA GLY A 351 -23.90 21.82 11.52
C GLY A 351 -24.58 22.42 10.30
N ARG A 352 -23.99 23.48 9.76
CA ARG A 352 -24.55 24.27 8.65
C ARG A 352 -24.13 23.80 7.28
N ILE A 353 -22.98 23.11 7.17
CA ILE A 353 -22.38 22.77 5.89
C ILE A 353 -21.75 21.38 6.01
N ILE A 354 -21.94 20.58 4.97
CA ILE A 354 -21.27 19.29 4.78
C ILE A 354 -20.62 19.22 3.40
N PHE A 355 -19.38 18.76 3.33
CA PHE A 355 -18.67 18.48 2.10
C PHE A 355 -18.67 16.96 1.87
N ARG A 356 -19.26 16.53 0.77
CA ARG A 356 -19.40 15.12 0.43
C ARG A 356 -18.35 14.69 -0.56
N PHE A 357 -17.76 13.53 -0.30
CA PHE A 357 -16.81 12.84 -1.15
C PHE A 357 -17.06 11.34 -1.07
N ASP A 358 -16.67 10.62 -2.13
CA ASP A 358 -16.87 9.18 -2.19
C ASP A 358 -15.94 8.44 -1.21
N ASN A 359 -16.51 7.56 -0.39
CA ASN A 359 -15.79 6.67 0.48
C ASN A 359 -16.70 5.53 0.97
N ASN A 360 -16.09 4.43 1.41
CA ASN A 360 -16.80 3.25 1.92
C ASN A 360 -17.10 3.31 3.44
N PHE A 361 -16.77 4.41 4.11
CA PHE A 361 -16.82 4.54 5.57
C PHE A 361 -17.94 5.45 6.06
N SER A 362 -18.69 6.06 5.15
CA SER A 362 -19.72 7.06 5.48
C SER A 362 -19.16 8.23 6.30
N VAL A 363 -17.94 8.68 6.00
CA VAL A 363 -17.31 9.85 6.61
C VAL A 363 -17.39 11.06 5.68
N TYR A 364 -17.47 12.24 6.25
CA TYR A 364 -17.60 13.51 5.55
C TYR A 364 -16.82 14.58 6.30
N LEU A 365 -16.49 15.69 5.62
CA LEU A 365 -16.13 16.92 6.30
C LEU A 365 -17.41 17.70 6.56
N HIS A 366 -17.66 18.05 7.80
CA HIS A 366 -18.88 18.77 8.16
C HIS A 366 -18.66 19.72 9.34
N ASP A 367 -19.50 20.73 9.43
CA ASP A 367 -19.59 21.60 10.59
C ASP A 367 -20.18 20.84 11.80
N THR A 368 -20.22 21.46 12.94
CA THR A 368 -20.81 20.91 14.15
C THR A 368 -21.54 21.94 14.97
N SER A 369 -22.60 21.53 15.65
CA SER A 369 -23.26 22.32 16.68
C SER A 369 -22.50 22.28 18.02
N SER A 370 -21.62 21.29 18.23
CA SER A 370 -20.87 21.09 19.48
C SER A 370 -19.49 21.73 19.42
N ARG A 371 -19.45 23.07 19.46
CA ARG A 371 -18.21 23.85 19.30
C ARG A 371 -17.22 23.73 20.48
N GLY A 372 -17.66 23.25 21.63
CA GLY A 372 -16.80 23.05 22.79
C GLY A 372 -15.79 21.93 22.68
N VAL A 373 -15.74 21.19 21.54
CA VAL A 373 -14.73 20.13 21.26
C VAL A 373 -13.42 20.70 20.68
N PHE A 374 -13.35 22.00 20.34
CA PHE A 374 -12.20 22.63 19.70
C PHE A 374 -11.31 23.42 20.67
#